data_08d97bc6bdfd89cd5d5f59983e566beb
#
_entry.id   08d97bc6bdfd89cd5d5f59983e566beb
#
_cell.length_a   1.000
_cell.length_b   1.000
_cell.length_c   1.000
_cell.angle_alpha   90.00
_cell.angle_beta   90.00
_cell.angle_gamma   90.00
#
_symmetry.space_group_name_H-M   'P 1'
#
loop_
_entity.id
_entity.type
_entity.pdbx_description
1 polymer ?
#
loop_
_entity_poly.entity_id
_entity_poly.type
_entity_poly.pdbx_seq_one_letter_code
_entity_poly.pdbx_strand_id
1 'polypeptide(L)'
;MALIGGLLSLPTERYPALTMSPLKLKERTVEVLVELIAKLAAQTPILMVFEDLHWIDPSSLETLDQVIAAIEPWPVLLLLTFRPEFEPQWGAHTHVTAHSLIRLGKRQSALLVDRVTGDKTLPDTLKDQIVAKTDGVPLFIEELTKAVVESDVVVDEGEHYALSGAVDGLTIPDTLHDSLKARLDKLMPVKEVAQIGAAIGREFSHRLLEAISPMPESELATALEKLLDSQLVFRRGTPPEAVYVFKHALVQDVAYDSLLRRDRQSLHKPIVEVLLATYPLIEQT
;
A
#
# COMPACT_ATOMS: atom_id res chain seq x y z
N MET A 1 -24.18 6.18 20.41
CA MET A 1 -24.67 5.63 19.11
C MET A 1 -24.90 6.73 18.07
N ALA A 2 -25.62 7.84 18.35
CA ALA A 2 -25.82 8.93 17.38
C ALA A 2 -24.50 9.55 16.84
N LEU A 3 -23.50 9.73 17.71
CA LEU A 3 -22.17 10.25 17.34
C LEU A 3 -21.44 9.34 16.35
N ILE A 4 -21.42 8.04 16.62
CA ILE A 4 -20.79 7.06 15.74
C ILE A 4 -21.56 6.94 14.42
N GLY A 5 -22.91 6.98 14.49
CA GLY A 5 -23.74 7.01 13.27
C GLY A 5 -23.44 8.22 12.39
N GLY A 6 -23.24 9.40 13.00
CA GLY A 6 -22.83 10.62 12.27
C GLY A 6 -21.45 10.50 11.64
N LEU A 7 -20.46 9.94 12.33
CA LEU A 7 -19.12 9.67 11.78
C LEU A 7 -19.14 8.71 10.57
N LEU A 8 -20.03 7.72 10.61
CA LEU A 8 -20.16 6.69 9.56
C LEU A 8 -21.18 7.11 8.48
N SER A 9 -21.67 8.35 8.51
CA SER A 9 -22.72 8.85 7.59
C SER A 9 -23.95 7.92 7.51
N LEU A 10 -24.28 7.27 8.64
CA LEU A 10 -25.44 6.39 8.73
C LEU A 10 -26.72 7.20 8.95
N PRO A 11 -27.88 6.73 8.45
CA PRO A 11 -29.16 7.39 8.69
C PRO A 11 -29.42 7.52 10.19
N THR A 12 -29.51 8.76 10.67
CA THR A 12 -29.66 9.06 12.12
C THR A 12 -31.12 9.23 12.56
N GLU A 13 -32.08 8.93 11.71
CA GLU A 13 -33.51 9.08 11.98
C GLU A 13 -33.99 8.36 13.26
N ARG A 14 -33.28 7.32 13.69
CA ARG A 14 -33.55 6.56 14.93
C ARG A 14 -33.00 7.25 16.20
N TYR A 15 -32.21 8.29 16.05
CA TYR A 15 -31.54 8.95 17.17
C TYR A 15 -31.96 10.41 17.26
N PRO A 16 -32.20 10.93 18.47
CA PRO A 16 -32.54 12.36 18.63
C PRO A 16 -31.37 13.22 18.11
N ALA A 17 -31.72 14.34 17.47
CA ALA A 17 -30.75 15.31 16.99
C ALA A 17 -29.83 15.77 18.13
N LEU A 18 -28.55 15.80 17.91
CA LEU A 18 -27.57 16.24 18.90
C LEU A 18 -27.54 17.78 18.91
N THR A 19 -28.08 18.36 19.96
CA THR A 19 -28.08 19.82 20.20
C THR A 19 -26.82 20.28 20.94
N MET A 20 -25.63 20.06 20.28
CA MET A 20 -24.33 20.44 20.85
C MET A 20 -23.61 21.40 19.90
N SER A 21 -22.76 22.28 20.48
CA SER A 21 -21.85 23.06 19.63
C SER A 21 -20.87 22.15 18.89
N PRO A 22 -20.35 22.56 17.70
CA PRO A 22 -19.38 21.77 16.94
C PRO A 22 -18.17 21.34 17.77
N LEU A 23 -17.67 22.20 18.65
CA LEU A 23 -16.55 21.88 19.54
C LEU A 23 -16.90 20.75 20.50
N LYS A 24 -18.04 20.86 21.21
CA LYS A 24 -18.51 19.81 22.12
C LYS A 24 -18.83 18.50 21.40
N LEU A 25 -19.31 18.59 20.15
CA LEU A 25 -19.57 17.42 19.32
C LEU A 25 -18.26 16.68 19.06
N LYS A 26 -17.20 17.40 18.66
CA LYS A 26 -15.85 16.85 18.43
C LYS A 26 -15.32 16.19 19.71
N GLU A 27 -15.26 16.92 20.83
CA GLU A 27 -14.78 16.41 22.12
C GLU A 27 -15.51 15.11 22.50
N ARG A 28 -16.84 15.12 22.45
CA ARG A 28 -17.64 13.95 22.82
C ARG A 28 -17.46 12.78 21.85
N THR A 29 -17.22 13.06 20.59
CA THR A 29 -16.92 12.02 19.59
C THR A 29 -15.62 11.30 19.93
N VAL A 30 -14.56 12.04 20.25
CA VAL A 30 -13.27 11.47 20.63
C VAL A 30 -13.39 10.66 21.93
N GLU A 31 -14.07 11.20 22.97
CA GLU A 31 -14.34 10.46 24.20
C GLU A 31 -15.04 9.12 23.93
N VAL A 32 -16.08 9.12 23.07
CA VAL A 32 -16.81 7.89 22.72
C VAL A 32 -15.95 6.89 21.96
N LEU A 33 -15.04 7.36 21.10
CA LEU A 33 -14.08 6.47 20.40
C LEU A 33 -13.11 5.83 21.40
N VAL A 34 -12.57 6.60 22.35
CA VAL A 34 -11.68 6.10 23.41
C VAL A 34 -12.44 5.10 24.31
N GLU A 35 -13.69 5.42 24.74
CA GLU A 35 -14.53 4.49 25.48
C GLU A 35 -14.82 3.18 24.71
N LEU A 36 -14.99 3.27 23.40
CA LEU A 36 -15.21 2.08 22.56
C LEU A 36 -13.98 1.18 22.56
N ILE A 37 -12.78 1.75 22.39
CA ILE A 37 -11.52 1.00 22.44
C ILE A 37 -11.38 0.34 23.82
N ALA A 38 -11.65 1.06 24.93
CA ALA A 38 -11.60 0.50 26.27
C ALA A 38 -12.53 -0.70 26.46
N LYS A 39 -13.77 -0.60 25.96
CA LYS A 39 -14.77 -1.68 26.04
C LYS A 39 -14.38 -2.91 25.19
N LEU A 40 -13.79 -2.70 24.04
CA LEU A 40 -13.30 -3.78 23.19
C LEU A 40 -12.06 -4.44 23.82
N ALA A 41 -11.12 -3.64 24.34
CA ALA A 41 -9.93 -4.12 25.03
C ALA A 41 -10.24 -4.93 26.29
N ALA A 42 -11.33 -4.60 26.98
CA ALA A 42 -11.81 -5.39 28.13
C ALA A 42 -12.30 -6.79 27.76
N GLN A 43 -12.63 -7.04 26.49
CA GLN A 43 -13.09 -8.34 26.01
C GLN A 43 -11.94 -9.17 25.41
N THR A 44 -11.10 -8.54 24.60
CA THR A 44 -9.97 -9.18 23.91
C THR A 44 -8.83 -8.19 23.70
N PRO A 45 -7.55 -8.66 23.69
CA PRO A 45 -6.43 -7.80 23.31
C PRO A 45 -6.63 -7.22 21.90
N ILE A 46 -6.25 -5.95 21.71
CA ILE A 46 -6.42 -5.22 20.45
C ILE A 46 -5.04 -4.93 19.84
N LEU A 47 -4.90 -5.19 18.54
CA LEU A 47 -3.84 -4.64 17.70
C LEU A 47 -4.43 -3.54 16.82
N MET A 48 -3.92 -2.32 16.97
CA MET A 48 -4.24 -1.18 16.10
C MET A 48 -3.00 -0.83 15.29
N VAL A 49 -3.16 -0.68 13.97
CA VAL A 49 -2.06 -0.32 13.08
C VAL A 49 -2.47 0.92 12.29
N PHE A 50 -1.66 1.97 12.37
CA PHE A 50 -1.79 3.17 11.56
C PHE A 50 -0.51 3.35 10.76
N GLU A 51 -0.64 3.32 9.44
CA GLU A 51 0.48 3.51 8.54
C GLU A 51 0.50 4.94 7.99
N ASP A 52 1.70 5.40 7.65
CA ASP A 52 1.92 6.67 6.95
C ASP A 52 1.38 7.91 7.68
N LEU A 53 1.51 7.97 9.00
CA LEU A 53 1.02 9.08 9.83
C LEU A 53 1.52 10.47 9.45
N HIS A 54 2.55 10.58 8.63
CA HIS A 54 3.00 11.86 8.09
C HIS A 54 1.98 12.52 7.15
N TRP A 55 0.89 11.82 6.79
CA TRP A 55 -0.26 12.35 6.05
C TRP A 55 -1.52 12.53 6.89
N ILE A 56 -1.41 12.31 8.21
CA ILE A 56 -2.57 12.42 9.10
C ILE A 56 -3.10 13.86 9.13
N ASP A 57 -4.41 14.01 9.10
CA ASP A 57 -5.04 15.31 9.31
C ASP A 57 -5.00 15.74 10.80
N PRO A 58 -5.08 17.06 11.09
CA PRO A 58 -4.97 17.54 12.46
C PRO A 58 -6.01 16.99 13.42
N SER A 59 -7.24 16.72 12.95
CA SER A 59 -8.33 16.21 13.81
C SER A 59 -8.10 14.76 14.19
N SER A 60 -7.63 13.94 13.22
CA SER A 60 -7.25 12.55 13.48
C SER A 60 -6.02 12.45 14.37
N LEU A 61 -5.04 13.35 14.20
CA LEU A 61 -3.86 13.41 15.08
C LEU A 61 -4.26 13.71 16.54
N GLU A 62 -5.10 14.71 16.76
CA GLU A 62 -5.62 15.05 18.10
C GLU A 62 -6.37 13.87 18.74
N THR A 63 -7.14 13.13 17.94
CA THR A 63 -7.81 11.91 18.41
C THR A 63 -6.81 10.83 18.79
N LEU A 64 -5.77 10.64 17.96
CA LEU A 64 -4.71 9.67 18.22
C LEU A 64 -3.91 10.01 19.48
N ASP A 65 -3.63 11.29 19.72
CA ASP A 65 -2.97 11.76 20.94
C ASP A 65 -3.77 11.36 22.21
N GLN A 66 -5.09 11.50 22.17
CA GLN A 66 -5.95 11.10 23.29
C GLN A 66 -6.01 9.57 23.45
N VAL A 67 -6.02 8.83 22.34
CA VAL A 67 -5.95 7.35 22.38
C VAL A 67 -4.63 6.91 23.02
N ILE A 68 -3.48 7.46 22.57
CA ILE A 68 -2.16 7.13 23.10
C ILE A 68 -2.10 7.38 24.61
N ALA A 69 -2.61 8.53 25.07
CA ALA A 69 -2.63 8.85 26.49
C ALA A 69 -3.50 7.89 27.32
N ALA A 70 -4.55 7.32 26.73
CA ALA A 70 -5.53 6.51 27.44
C ALA A 70 -5.21 5.00 27.47
N ILE A 71 -4.49 4.48 26.47
CA ILE A 71 -4.32 3.01 26.28
C ILE A 71 -3.33 2.35 27.25
N GLU A 72 -2.54 3.12 27.98
CA GLU A 72 -1.50 2.57 28.88
C GLU A 72 -1.98 1.40 29.78
N PRO A 73 -3.15 1.46 30.44
CA PRO A 73 -3.62 0.37 31.30
C PRO A 73 -4.35 -0.75 30.54
N TRP A 74 -4.51 -0.66 29.22
CA TRP A 74 -5.31 -1.61 28.46
C TRP A 74 -4.45 -2.59 27.65
N PRO A 75 -4.95 -3.80 27.37
CA PRO A 75 -4.27 -4.75 26.51
C PRO A 75 -4.38 -4.33 25.02
N VAL A 76 -3.80 -3.18 24.69
CA VAL A 76 -3.77 -2.60 23.34
C VAL A 76 -2.34 -2.46 22.89
N LEU A 77 -2.00 -3.04 21.74
CA LEU A 77 -0.78 -2.76 21.02
C LEU A 77 -1.11 -1.80 19.87
N LEU A 78 -0.56 -0.59 19.93
CA LEU A 78 -0.69 0.42 18.89
C LEU A 78 0.63 0.52 18.12
N LEU A 79 0.61 0.18 16.84
CA LEU A 79 1.74 0.26 15.94
C LEU A 79 1.54 1.43 14.98
N LEU A 80 2.50 2.35 14.97
CA LEU A 80 2.45 3.57 14.18
C LEU A 80 3.66 3.63 13.26
N THR A 81 3.44 3.87 11.95
CA THR A 81 4.54 4.11 11.02
C THR A 81 4.50 5.52 10.45
N PHE A 82 5.66 6.15 10.34
CA PHE A 82 5.78 7.51 9.80
C PHE A 82 7.20 7.77 9.26
N ARG A 83 7.33 8.81 8.45
CA ARG A 83 8.62 9.26 7.95
C ARG A 83 9.34 10.14 8.97
N PRO A 84 10.69 10.28 8.87
CA PRO A 84 11.48 11.08 9.81
C PRO A 84 11.07 12.56 9.91
N GLU A 85 10.43 13.11 8.87
CA GLU A 85 9.95 14.49 8.86
C GLU A 85 8.74 14.72 9.77
N PHE A 86 8.05 13.65 10.18
CA PHE A 86 6.95 13.71 11.13
C PHE A 86 7.51 13.57 12.54
N GLU A 87 7.40 14.64 13.34
CA GLU A 87 7.93 14.71 14.71
C GLU A 87 6.79 14.66 15.75
N PRO A 88 6.32 13.46 16.13
CA PRO A 88 5.25 13.33 17.13
C PRO A 88 5.74 13.68 18.53
N GLN A 89 4.90 14.30 19.33
CA GLN A 89 5.19 14.70 20.72
C GLN A 89 4.95 13.58 21.75
N TRP A 90 5.02 12.31 21.32
CA TRP A 90 4.63 11.16 22.17
C TRP A 90 5.77 10.62 23.05
N GLY A 91 6.97 11.14 22.91
CA GLY A 91 8.15 10.68 23.67
C GLY A 91 8.05 10.91 25.19
N ALA A 92 7.05 11.69 25.66
CA ALA A 92 6.79 11.89 27.09
C ALA A 92 6.02 10.72 27.74
N HIS A 93 5.38 9.85 26.96
CA HIS A 93 4.62 8.70 27.47
C HIS A 93 5.54 7.51 27.72
N THR A 94 5.52 6.96 28.94
CA THR A 94 6.41 5.88 29.38
C THR A 94 6.19 4.55 28.65
N HIS A 95 4.97 4.34 28.13
CA HIS A 95 4.57 3.15 27.38
C HIS A 95 4.81 3.26 25.86
N VAL A 96 5.33 4.41 25.39
CA VAL A 96 5.67 4.61 23.97
C VAL A 96 7.13 4.32 23.75
N THR A 97 7.41 3.48 22.74
CA THR A 97 8.79 3.16 22.32
C THR A 97 8.95 3.53 20.84
N ALA A 98 9.90 4.38 20.54
CA ALA A 98 10.24 4.74 19.17
C ALA A 98 11.37 3.84 18.64
N HIS A 99 11.14 3.28 17.43
CA HIS A 99 12.14 2.50 16.71
C HIS A 99 12.45 3.16 15.37
N SER A 100 13.73 3.43 15.13
CA SER A 100 14.19 3.94 13.84
C SER A 100 14.64 2.78 12.96
N LEU A 101 13.99 2.62 11.80
CA LEU A 101 14.39 1.65 10.80
C LEU A 101 15.49 2.25 9.94
N ILE A 102 16.68 1.66 9.99
CA ILE A 102 17.83 2.06 9.17
C ILE A 102 17.94 1.19 7.91
N ARG A 103 18.67 1.68 6.92
CA ARG A 103 19.00 0.90 5.72
C ARG A 103 19.76 -0.37 6.08
N LEU A 104 19.57 -1.42 5.29
CA LEU A 104 20.27 -2.68 5.48
C LEU A 104 21.77 -2.53 5.19
N GLY A 105 22.60 -3.11 6.02
CA GLY A 105 24.03 -3.22 5.73
C GLY A 105 24.31 -4.20 4.58
N LYS A 106 25.51 -4.15 3.99
CA LYS A 106 25.89 -4.98 2.82
C LYS A 106 25.59 -6.48 3.02
N ARG A 107 25.93 -7.03 4.18
CA ARG A 107 25.66 -8.45 4.49
C ARG A 107 24.16 -8.77 4.51
N GLN A 108 23.36 -7.91 5.10
CA GLN A 108 21.90 -8.09 5.20
C GLN A 108 21.25 -7.92 3.82
N SER A 109 21.75 -6.97 3.02
CA SER A 109 21.32 -6.76 1.63
C SER A 109 21.60 -8.01 0.79
N ALA A 110 22.80 -8.59 0.91
CA ALA A 110 23.16 -9.81 0.21
C ALA A 110 22.28 -11.00 0.61
N LEU A 111 21.99 -11.16 1.89
CA LEU A 111 21.05 -12.19 2.38
C LEU A 111 19.62 -11.98 1.85
N LEU A 112 19.20 -10.72 1.68
CA LEU A 112 17.88 -10.43 1.11
C LEU A 112 17.84 -10.81 -0.38
N VAL A 113 18.90 -10.53 -1.14
CA VAL A 113 19.04 -11.00 -2.52
C VAL A 113 18.85 -12.52 -2.60
N ASP A 114 19.59 -13.30 -1.76
CA ASP A 114 19.50 -14.76 -1.76
C ASP A 114 18.06 -15.25 -1.44
N ARG A 115 17.37 -14.61 -0.52
CA ARG A 115 15.96 -14.96 -0.22
C ARG A 115 15.01 -14.66 -1.37
N VAL A 116 15.23 -13.56 -2.07
CA VAL A 116 14.39 -13.18 -3.22
C VAL A 116 14.57 -14.15 -4.39
N THR A 117 15.76 -14.71 -4.55
CA THR A 117 16.05 -15.72 -5.58
C THR A 117 15.58 -17.13 -5.19
N GLY A 118 14.96 -17.32 -4.01
CA GLY A 118 14.50 -18.61 -3.53
C GLY A 118 15.69 -19.55 -3.17
N ASP A 119 16.72 -18.96 -2.57
CA ASP A 119 17.99 -19.61 -2.19
C ASP A 119 18.85 -20.08 -3.37
N LYS A 120 18.47 -19.75 -4.62
CA LYS A 120 19.35 -19.93 -5.78
C LYS A 120 20.43 -18.85 -5.77
N THR A 121 21.65 -19.25 -6.05
CA THR A 121 22.77 -18.29 -6.06
C THR A 121 22.80 -17.47 -7.34
N LEU A 122 22.94 -16.14 -7.20
CA LEU A 122 23.29 -15.23 -8.30
C LEU A 122 24.82 -15.15 -8.41
N PRO A 123 25.37 -14.89 -9.61
CA PRO A 123 26.78 -14.54 -9.76
C PRO A 123 27.16 -13.38 -8.84
N ASP A 124 28.31 -13.51 -8.13
CA ASP A 124 28.76 -12.53 -7.15
C ASP A 124 28.84 -11.10 -7.71
N THR A 125 29.26 -10.97 -8.97
CA THR A 125 29.32 -9.68 -9.68
C THR A 125 27.97 -9.00 -9.79
N LEU A 126 26.89 -9.72 -10.06
CA LEU A 126 25.54 -9.18 -10.12
C LEU A 126 25.00 -8.88 -8.71
N LYS A 127 25.26 -9.76 -7.78
CA LYS A 127 24.87 -9.57 -6.38
C LYS A 127 25.50 -8.31 -5.78
N ASP A 128 26.80 -8.10 -6.01
CA ASP A 128 27.51 -6.92 -5.57
C ASP A 128 26.97 -5.63 -6.22
N GLN A 129 26.64 -5.68 -7.51
CA GLN A 129 26.03 -4.55 -8.21
C GLN A 129 24.63 -4.21 -7.65
N ILE A 130 23.79 -5.21 -7.39
CA ILE A 130 22.47 -5.01 -6.77
C ILE A 130 22.64 -4.36 -5.40
N VAL A 131 23.51 -4.92 -4.55
CA VAL A 131 23.76 -4.39 -3.20
C VAL A 131 24.28 -2.96 -3.24
N ALA A 132 25.18 -2.65 -4.16
CA ALA A 132 25.76 -1.30 -4.30
C ALA A 132 24.70 -0.28 -4.78
N LYS A 133 23.90 -0.64 -5.79
CA LYS A 133 22.90 0.29 -6.37
C LYS A 133 21.71 0.55 -5.44
N THR A 134 21.31 -0.44 -4.67
CA THR A 134 20.11 -0.34 -3.83
C THR A 134 20.34 0.41 -2.52
N ASP A 135 21.60 0.64 -2.16
CA ASP A 135 22.00 1.38 -0.96
C ASP A 135 21.25 0.91 0.31
N GLY A 136 21.02 -0.39 0.41
CA GLY A 136 20.37 -1.01 1.56
C GLY A 136 18.87 -0.73 1.72
N VAL A 137 18.19 -0.20 0.71
CA VAL A 137 16.72 -0.02 0.71
C VAL A 137 16.06 -1.35 0.40
N PRO A 138 15.34 -2.00 1.36
CA PRO A 138 14.83 -3.37 1.18
C PRO A 138 13.96 -3.56 -0.06
N LEU A 139 13.00 -2.66 -0.27
CA LEU A 139 12.12 -2.72 -1.44
C LEU A 139 12.90 -2.62 -2.75
N PHE A 140 13.93 -1.78 -2.81
CA PHE A 140 14.75 -1.66 -4.02
C PHE A 140 15.59 -2.91 -4.26
N ILE A 141 16.13 -3.53 -3.20
CA ILE A 141 16.82 -4.82 -3.30
C ILE A 141 15.88 -5.89 -3.88
N GLU A 142 14.67 -6.01 -3.32
CA GLU A 142 13.66 -6.98 -3.77
C GLU A 142 13.30 -6.77 -5.26
N GLU A 143 12.93 -5.55 -5.63
CA GLU A 143 12.46 -5.26 -6.98
C GLU A 143 13.57 -5.32 -8.03
N LEU A 144 14.77 -4.85 -7.69
CA LEU A 144 15.92 -4.94 -8.60
C LEU A 144 16.38 -6.36 -8.78
N THR A 145 16.39 -7.19 -7.73
CA THR A 145 16.71 -8.61 -7.82
C THR A 145 15.73 -9.34 -8.72
N LYS A 146 14.41 -9.09 -8.55
CA LYS A 146 13.38 -9.66 -9.43
C LYS A 146 13.57 -9.23 -10.89
N ALA A 147 13.82 -7.94 -11.11
CA ALA A 147 14.06 -7.43 -12.47
C ALA A 147 15.25 -8.08 -13.14
N VAL A 148 16.33 -8.37 -12.42
CA VAL A 148 17.50 -9.09 -12.90
C VAL A 148 17.17 -10.54 -13.22
N VAL A 149 16.47 -11.24 -12.34
CA VAL A 149 16.06 -12.64 -12.51
C VAL A 149 15.07 -12.81 -13.70
N GLU A 150 14.16 -11.86 -13.87
CA GLU A 150 13.19 -11.83 -14.97
C GLU A 150 13.79 -11.32 -16.31
N SER A 151 15.07 -10.96 -16.33
CA SER A 151 15.75 -10.46 -17.54
C SER A 151 16.46 -11.58 -18.28
N ASP A 152 16.77 -11.34 -19.57
CA ASP A 152 17.56 -12.26 -20.40
C ASP A 152 19.06 -12.30 -20.03
N VAL A 153 19.44 -11.61 -18.97
CA VAL A 153 20.83 -11.51 -18.49
C VAL A 153 21.28 -12.73 -17.73
N VAL A 154 20.33 -13.40 -17.09
CA VAL A 154 20.58 -14.63 -16.34
C VAL A 154 19.76 -15.78 -16.89
N VAL A 155 20.33 -16.97 -16.85
CA VAL A 155 19.67 -18.23 -17.18
C VAL A 155 19.56 -19.05 -15.91
N ASP A 156 18.37 -19.60 -15.67
CA ASP A 156 18.12 -20.51 -14.54
C ASP A 156 18.69 -21.89 -14.85
N GLU A 157 19.74 -22.30 -14.14
CA GLU A 157 20.37 -23.63 -14.26
C GLU A 157 19.95 -24.58 -13.12
N GLY A 158 18.81 -24.30 -12.48
CA GLY A 158 18.22 -25.15 -11.43
C GLY A 158 18.64 -24.72 -10.03
N GLU A 159 19.88 -24.96 -9.62
CA GLU A 159 20.39 -24.58 -8.30
C GLU A 159 20.99 -23.16 -8.26
N HIS A 160 21.32 -22.59 -9.42
CA HIS A 160 21.91 -21.26 -9.52
C HIS A 160 21.50 -20.57 -10.82
N TYR A 161 21.72 -19.27 -10.86
CA TYR A 161 21.58 -18.44 -12.05
C TYR A 161 22.96 -18.21 -12.66
N ALA A 162 23.09 -18.50 -13.96
CA ALA A 162 24.28 -18.21 -14.73
C ALA A 162 24.09 -16.95 -15.60
N LEU A 163 25.18 -16.25 -15.91
CA LEU A 163 25.15 -15.14 -16.86
C LEU A 163 24.94 -15.66 -18.29
N SER A 164 23.96 -15.12 -19.02
CA SER A 164 23.68 -15.50 -20.41
C SER A 164 24.67 -14.93 -21.42
N GLY A 165 25.60 -14.04 -21.00
CA GLY A 165 26.61 -13.41 -21.88
C GLY A 165 27.51 -12.44 -21.11
N ALA A 166 28.22 -11.57 -21.85
CA ALA A 166 29.07 -10.56 -21.23
C ALA A 166 28.23 -9.52 -20.49
N VAL A 167 28.66 -9.19 -19.29
CA VAL A 167 28.00 -8.19 -18.40
C VAL A 167 28.09 -6.76 -18.98
N ASP A 168 28.93 -6.57 -20.00
CA ASP A 168 29.13 -5.30 -20.69
C ASP A 168 27.90 -4.91 -21.53
N GLY A 169 27.03 -4.11 -20.91
CA GLY A 169 25.77 -3.64 -21.53
C GLY A 169 24.54 -3.83 -20.68
N LEU A 170 24.69 -4.42 -19.48
CA LEU A 170 23.58 -4.56 -18.53
C LEU A 170 23.15 -3.19 -18.02
N THR A 171 22.06 -2.66 -18.54
CA THR A 171 21.44 -1.45 -17.99
C THR A 171 20.61 -1.83 -16.75
N ILE A 172 21.29 -2.02 -15.62
CA ILE A 172 20.59 -2.17 -14.34
C ILE A 172 19.98 -0.81 -13.99
N PRO A 173 18.65 -0.71 -13.76
CA PRO A 173 18.00 0.55 -13.40
C PRO A 173 18.69 1.24 -12.23
N ASP A 174 18.83 2.57 -12.32
CA ASP A 174 19.53 3.34 -11.29
C ASP A 174 18.62 3.74 -10.13
N THR A 175 17.31 3.70 -10.34
CA THR A 175 16.31 4.02 -9.32
C THR A 175 15.29 2.91 -9.16
N LEU A 176 14.68 2.83 -7.98
CA LEU A 176 13.56 1.93 -7.72
C LEU A 176 12.38 2.21 -8.67
N HIS A 177 12.12 3.49 -8.96
CA HIS A 177 11.07 3.91 -9.90
C HIS A 177 11.33 3.34 -11.30
N ASP A 178 12.55 3.45 -11.82
CA ASP A 178 12.92 2.92 -13.14
C ASP A 178 12.84 1.40 -13.19
N SER A 179 13.22 0.72 -12.09
CA SER A 179 13.10 -0.72 -11.96
C SER A 179 11.64 -1.19 -12.06
N LEU A 180 10.75 -0.57 -11.30
CA LEU A 180 9.32 -0.87 -11.32
C LEU A 180 8.68 -0.54 -12.67
N LYS A 181 9.06 0.59 -13.28
CA LYS A 181 8.60 0.98 -14.61
C LYS A 181 9.02 -0.05 -15.67
N ALA A 182 10.29 -0.47 -15.68
CA ALA A 182 10.78 -1.48 -16.61
C ALA A 182 10.04 -2.81 -16.44
N ARG A 183 9.71 -3.23 -15.21
CA ARG A 183 8.90 -4.43 -14.96
C ARG A 183 7.48 -4.28 -15.51
N LEU A 184 6.81 -3.15 -15.22
CA LEU A 184 5.48 -2.88 -15.77
C LEU A 184 5.47 -2.84 -17.30
N ASP A 185 6.49 -2.26 -17.93
CA ASP A 185 6.61 -2.15 -19.38
C ASP A 185 6.75 -3.54 -20.07
N LYS A 186 7.38 -4.51 -19.40
CA LYS A 186 7.48 -5.89 -19.87
C LYS A 186 6.17 -6.67 -19.81
N LEU A 187 5.22 -6.24 -18.98
CA LEU A 187 3.98 -6.96 -18.69
C LEU A 187 2.80 -6.53 -19.58
N MET A 188 3.01 -6.12 -20.83
CA MET A 188 1.89 -5.81 -21.75
C MET A 188 1.06 -7.07 -22.06
N PRO A 189 -0.29 -7.03 -22.05
CA PRO A 189 -1.24 -5.91 -21.80
C PRO A 189 -1.56 -5.64 -20.30
N VAL A 190 -0.93 -6.34 -19.39
CA VAL A 190 -1.14 -6.27 -17.93
C VAL A 190 -0.90 -4.86 -17.37
N LYS A 191 0.03 -4.11 -17.99
CA LYS A 191 0.33 -2.71 -17.65
C LYS A 191 -0.92 -1.84 -17.69
N GLU A 192 -1.79 -2.00 -18.68
CA GLU A 192 -3.01 -1.21 -18.81
C GLU A 192 -3.96 -1.44 -17.64
N VAL A 193 -4.11 -2.69 -17.19
CA VAL A 193 -4.90 -3.05 -16.02
C VAL A 193 -4.33 -2.44 -14.74
N ALA A 194 -2.99 -2.47 -14.58
CA ALA A 194 -2.33 -1.81 -13.46
C ALA A 194 -2.53 -0.28 -13.47
N GLN A 195 -2.51 0.34 -14.65
CA GLN A 195 -2.74 1.77 -14.82
C GLN A 195 -4.18 2.17 -14.47
N ILE A 196 -5.18 1.39 -14.90
CA ILE A 196 -6.58 1.62 -14.54
C ILE A 196 -6.76 1.44 -13.03
N GLY A 197 -6.23 0.35 -12.44
CA GLY A 197 -6.24 0.12 -11.00
C GLY A 197 -5.60 1.27 -10.22
N ALA A 198 -4.45 1.78 -10.69
CA ALA A 198 -3.75 2.90 -10.06
C ALA A 198 -4.54 4.22 -10.12
N ALA A 199 -5.32 4.44 -11.18
CA ALA A 199 -6.21 5.59 -11.32
C ALA A 199 -7.43 5.49 -10.38
N ILE A 200 -7.90 4.29 -10.05
CA ILE A 200 -8.95 4.05 -9.04
C ILE A 200 -8.40 4.33 -7.64
N GLY A 201 -7.24 3.78 -7.29
CA GLY A 201 -6.63 3.96 -5.98
C GLY A 201 -5.66 2.86 -5.58
N ARG A 202 -5.20 2.90 -4.33
CA ARG A 202 -4.33 1.86 -3.76
C ARG A 202 -5.03 0.50 -3.65
N GLU A 203 -6.32 0.52 -3.39
CA GLU A 203 -7.22 -0.63 -3.42
C GLU A 203 -8.27 -0.40 -4.50
N PHE A 204 -8.59 -1.43 -5.27
CA PHE A 204 -9.62 -1.35 -6.30
C PHE A 204 -10.41 -2.66 -6.39
N SER A 205 -11.74 -2.54 -6.50
CA SER A 205 -12.62 -3.68 -6.61
C SER A 205 -12.64 -4.26 -8.02
N HIS A 206 -12.85 -5.56 -8.13
CA HIS A 206 -13.01 -6.25 -9.41
C HIS A 206 -14.14 -5.64 -10.24
N ARG A 207 -15.30 -5.42 -9.61
CA ARG A 207 -16.49 -4.82 -10.27
C ARG A 207 -16.22 -3.43 -10.86
N LEU A 208 -15.51 -2.57 -10.12
CA LEU A 208 -15.19 -1.23 -10.60
C LEU A 208 -14.19 -1.28 -11.75
N LEU A 209 -13.18 -2.14 -11.62
CA LEU A 209 -12.19 -2.35 -12.68
C LEU A 209 -12.84 -2.88 -13.97
N GLU A 210 -13.71 -3.89 -13.86
CA GLU A 210 -14.46 -4.48 -14.97
C GLU A 210 -15.36 -3.45 -15.67
N ALA A 211 -16.04 -2.61 -14.90
CA ALA A 211 -16.93 -1.57 -15.44
C ALA A 211 -16.20 -0.46 -16.22
N ILE A 212 -14.90 -0.26 -15.95
CA ILE A 212 -14.08 0.81 -16.55
C ILE A 212 -13.17 0.28 -17.64
N SER A 213 -12.72 -0.99 -17.51
CA SER A 213 -11.77 -1.59 -18.43
C SER A 213 -12.37 -1.74 -19.84
N PRO A 214 -11.67 -1.35 -20.89
CA PRO A 214 -12.08 -1.62 -22.25
C PRO A 214 -11.88 -3.08 -22.68
N MET A 215 -11.24 -3.90 -21.85
CA MET A 215 -10.89 -5.30 -22.14
C MET A 215 -12.10 -6.22 -21.96
N PRO A 216 -12.24 -7.25 -22.79
CA PRO A 216 -13.17 -8.35 -22.53
C PRO A 216 -12.86 -9.04 -21.19
N GLU A 217 -13.91 -9.55 -20.52
CA GLU A 217 -13.79 -10.20 -19.19
C GLU A 217 -12.69 -11.28 -19.14
N SER A 218 -12.60 -12.12 -20.16
CA SER A 218 -11.59 -13.18 -20.22
C SER A 218 -10.15 -12.66 -20.31
N GLU A 219 -9.94 -11.54 -21.04
CA GLU A 219 -8.64 -10.90 -21.14
C GLU A 219 -8.28 -10.19 -19.84
N LEU A 220 -9.24 -9.51 -19.22
CA LEU A 220 -9.08 -8.84 -17.94
C LEU A 220 -8.71 -9.85 -16.85
N ALA A 221 -9.41 -11.01 -16.79
CA ALA A 221 -9.09 -12.07 -15.84
C ALA A 221 -7.67 -12.58 -16.02
N THR A 222 -7.26 -12.82 -17.27
CA THR A 222 -5.87 -13.26 -17.58
C THR A 222 -4.84 -12.22 -17.17
N ALA A 223 -5.11 -10.94 -17.42
CA ALA A 223 -4.21 -9.85 -17.06
C ALA A 223 -4.11 -9.70 -15.52
N LEU A 224 -5.21 -9.87 -14.79
CA LEU A 224 -5.22 -9.83 -13.33
C LEU A 224 -4.42 -11.00 -12.71
N GLU A 225 -4.54 -12.22 -13.24
CA GLU A 225 -3.72 -13.34 -12.76
C GLU A 225 -2.23 -13.07 -13.00
N LYS A 226 -1.84 -12.53 -14.14
CA LYS A 226 -0.43 -12.13 -14.40
C LYS A 226 0.06 -11.04 -13.45
N LEU A 227 -0.80 -10.06 -13.07
CA LEU A 227 -0.46 -9.05 -12.06
C LEU A 227 -0.24 -9.69 -10.67
N LEU A 228 -1.04 -10.69 -10.32
CA LEU A 228 -0.87 -11.46 -9.08
C LEU A 228 0.44 -12.27 -9.11
N ASP A 229 0.71 -12.99 -10.20
CA ASP A 229 1.92 -13.80 -10.37
C ASP A 229 3.19 -12.93 -10.31
N SER A 230 3.13 -11.72 -10.87
CA SER A 230 4.23 -10.74 -10.78
C SER A 230 4.41 -10.13 -9.40
N GLN A 231 3.51 -10.44 -8.45
CA GLN A 231 3.51 -9.91 -7.09
C GLN A 231 3.49 -8.37 -7.02
N LEU A 232 2.89 -7.70 -7.99
CA LEU A 232 2.67 -6.24 -7.97
C LEU A 232 1.41 -5.87 -7.22
N VAL A 233 0.43 -6.79 -7.16
CA VAL A 233 -0.80 -6.66 -6.41
C VAL A 233 -1.09 -7.91 -5.59
N PHE A 234 -1.92 -7.75 -4.56
CA PHE A 234 -2.53 -8.85 -3.80
C PHE A 234 -4.03 -8.87 -4.07
N ARG A 235 -4.65 -10.05 -3.95
CA ARG A 235 -6.10 -10.23 -4.04
C ARG A 235 -6.67 -10.65 -2.70
N ARG A 236 -7.75 -10.00 -2.29
CA ARG A 236 -8.61 -10.42 -1.18
C ARG A 236 -9.96 -10.84 -1.74
N GLY A 237 -10.45 -11.99 -1.33
CA GLY A 237 -11.70 -12.56 -1.83
C GLY A 237 -11.59 -13.15 -3.23
N THR A 238 -12.75 -13.46 -3.81
CA THR A 238 -12.88 -14.06 -5.14
C THR A 238 -13.75 -13.18 -6.06
N PRO A 239 -13.46 -13.10 -7.38
CA PRO A 239 -14.32 -12.40 -8.31
C PRO A 239 -15.77 -12.92 -8.24
N PRO A 240 -16.80 -12.08 -8.40
CA PRO A 240 -16.70 -10.64 -8.72
C PRO A 240 -16.47 -9.71 -7.51
N GLU A 241 -16.49 -10.24 -6.27
CA GLU A 241 -16.35 -9.47 -5.01
C GLU A 241 -14.88 -9.29 -4.58
N ALA A 242 -13.94 -9.66 -5.44
CA ALA A 242 -12.53 -9.52 -5.14
C ALA A 242 -12.11 -8.03 -5.04
N VAL A 243 -11.17 -7.77 -4.13
CA VAL A 243 -10.48 -6.49 -4.01
C VAL A 243 -8.99 -6.73 -4.25
N TYR A 244 -8.40 -5.92 -5.10
CA TYR A 244 -6.98 -5.92 -5.40
C TYR A 244 -6.30 -4.76 -4.69
N VAL A 245 -5.10 -5.01 -4.16
CA VAL A 245 -4.34 -4.03 -3.40
C VAL A 245 -2.92 -3.99 -3.96
N PHE A 246 -2.43 -2.82 -4.34
CA PHE A 246 -1.02 -2.69 -4.72
C PHE A 246 -0.11 -3.07 -3.56
N LYS A 247 0.87 -3.96 -3.82
CA LYS A 247 1.81 -4.45 -2.80
C LYS A 247 2.51 -3.29 -2.08
N HIS A 248 2.89 -2.26 -2.83
CA HIS A 248 3.52 -1.05 -2.34
C HIS A 248 2.89 0.17 -2.98
N ALA A 249 2.77 1.29 -2.23
CA ALA A 249 2.27 2.55 -2.76
C ALA A 249 3.06 3.00 -3.99
N LEU A 250 4.39 2.80 -3.97
CA LEU A 250 5.25 3.16 -5.09
C LEU A 250 4.92 2.40 -6.40
N VAL A 251 4.41 1.16 -6.33
CA VAL A 251 3.96 0.43 -7.53
C VAL A 251 2.74 1.13 -8.15
N GLN A 252 1.81 1.58 -7.32
CA GLN A 252 0.67 2.39 -7.74
C GLN A 252 1.14 3.69 -8.38
N ASP A 253 2.04 4.43 -7.70
CA ASP A 253 2.55 5.71 -8.18
C ASP A 253 3.22 5.54 -9.56
N VAL A 254 4.08 4.54 -9.73
CA VAL A 254 4.76 4.25 -11.00
C VAL A 254 3.74 3.88 -12.11
N ALA A 255 2.74 3.07 -11.80
CA ALA A 255 1.70 2.71 -12.75
C ALA A 255 0.90 3.95 -13.17
N TYR A 256 0.48 4.77 -12.21
CA TYR A 256 -0.25 6.02 -12.46
C TYR A 256 0.60 7.04 -13.23
N ASP A 257 1.86 7.23 -12.86
CA ASP A 257 2.77 8.18 -13.51
C ASP A 257 3.17 7.76 -14.93
N SER A 258 3.08 6.48 -15.25
CA SER A 258 3.28 5.98 -16.60
C SER A 258 2.14 6.34 -17.57
N LEU A 259 0.99 6.83 -17.07
CA LEU A 259 -0.12 7.34 -17.87
C LEU A 259 0.19 8.76 -18.38
N LEU A 260 -0.14 9.03 -19.64
CA LEU A 260 -0.12 10.39 -20.16
C LEU A 260 -1.23 11.21 -19.49
N ARG A 261 -1.02 12.52 -19.36
CA ARG A 261 -2.00 13.43 -18.73
C ARG A 261 -3.40 13.32 -19.32
N ARG A 262 -3.50 13.16 -20.64
CA ARG A 262 -4.77 12.96 -21.34
C ARG A 262 -5.45 11.66 -20.92
N ASP A 263 -4.68 10.59 -20.78
CA ASP A 263 -5.23 9.27 -20.45
C ASP A 263 -5.68 9.22 -18.99
N ARG A 264 -4.95 9.89 -18.06
CA ARG A 264 -5.42 10.10 -16.67
C ARG A 264 -6.79 10.77 -16.64
N GLN A 265 -6.98 11.85 -17.39
CA GLN A 265 -8.26 12.56 -17.45
C GLN A 265 -9.39 11.68 -18.03
N SER A 266 -9.08 10.87 -19.04
CA SER A 266 -10.08 9.98 -19.65
C SER A 266 -10.50 8.83 -18.72
N LEU A 267 -9.64 8.40 -17.80
CA LEU A 267 -9.94 7.35 -16.82
C LEU A 267 -10.76 7.88 -15.63
N HIS A 268 -10.46 9.06 -15.13
CA HIS A 268 -11.16 9.59 -13.95
C HIS A 268 -12.65 9.81 -14.19
N LYS A 269 -13.07 10.22 -15.41
CA LYS A 269 -14.47 10.47 -15.72
C LYS A 269 -15.34 9.21 -15.54
N PRO A 270 -15.06 8.06 -16.21
CA PRO A 270 -15.84 6.85 -16.01
C PRO A 270 -15.75 6.29 -14.59
N ILE A 271 -14.61 6.47 -13.87
CA ILE A 271 -14.51 6.09 -12.47
C ILE A 271 -15.56 6.82 -11.64
N VAL A 272 -15.66 8.14 -11.77
CA VAL A 272 -16.64 8.96 -11.05
C VAL A 272 -18.06 8.56 -11.43
N GLU A 273 -18.36 8.39 -12.72
CA GLU A 273 -19.69 8.00 -13.20
C GLU A 273 -20.14 6.65 -12.60
N VAL A 274 -19.27 5.65 -12.59
CA VAL A 274 -19.57 4.32 -12.00
C VAL A 274 -19.73 4.40 -10.48
N LEU A 275 -18.86 5.17 -9.79
CA LEU A 275 -18.97 5.37 -8.35
C LEU A 275 -20.27 6.03 -7.95
N LEU A 276 -20.69 7.09 -8.65
CA LEU A 276 -21.96 7.79 -8.39
C LEU A 276 -23.16 6.88 -8.69
N ALA A 277 -23.11 6.07 -9.73
CA ALA A 277 -24.17 5.12 -10.05
C ALA A 277 -24.27 4.00 -9.00
N THR A 278 -23.14 3.58 -8.42
CA THR A 278 -23.09 2.48 -7.43
C THR A 278 -23.37 2.97 -6.00
N TYR A 279 -22.97 4.20 -5.69
CA TYR A 279 -23.07 4.81 -4.36
C TYR A 279 -23.73 6.19 -4.42
N PRO A 280 -25.05 6.27 -4.66
CA PRO A 280 -25.76 7.57 -4.84
C PRO A 280 -25.72 8.51 -3.65
N LEU A 281 -25.27 8.04 -2.47
CA LEU A 281 -25.10 8.88 -1.26
C LEU A 281 -23.84 9.75 -1.29
N ILE A 282 -22.89 9.52 -2.21
CA ILE A 282 -21.66 10.33 -2.33
C ILE A 282 -21.96 11.75 -2.86
N GLU A 283 -23.06 11.94 -3.60
CA GLU A 283 -23.45 13.26 -4.09
C GLU A 283 -23.91 14.25 -2.99
N GLN A 284 -24.14 13.77 -1.75
CA GLN A 284 -24.71 14.56 -0.67
C GLN A 284 -23.67 15.01 0.38
N THR A 285 -22.39 14.69 0.18
CA THR A 285 -21.28 15.06 1.08
C THR A 285 -20.33 16.03 0.38
#